data_5fcbf7812d3c97af9691a7c004803b25
#
_entry.id   5fcbf7812d3c97af9691a7c004803b25
#
_cell.length_a   1.000
_cell.length_b   1.000
_cell.length_c   1.000
_cell.angle_alpha   90.00
_cell.angle_beta   90.00
_cell.angle_gamma   90.00
#
_symmetry.space_group_name_H-M   'P 1'
#
loop_
_entity.id
_entity.type
_entity.pdbx_description
1 polymer ?
#
loop_
_entity_poly.entity_id
_entity_poly.type
_entity_poly.pdbx_seq_one_letter_code
_entity_poly.pdbx_strand_id
1 'polypeptide(L)'
;MSTNYAALDQWIADHFDEEVAYLRELVRVPTDTPPGNNTPHAERTSELLAGMGYTAEKHAVPAAEVQAAGLQTITNLIVRRRFGDGGKTIALNAHGDVVRPGEGW
;
A
#
# COMPACT_ATOMS: atom_id res chain seq x y z
N MET A 1 -17.27 -22.18 14.12
CA MET A 1 -16.20 -22.69 13.22
C MET A 1 -14.84 -22.40 13.83
N SER A 2 -14.00 -23.39 13.88
CA SER A 2 -12.61 -23.18 14.28
C SER A 2 -11.77 -22.74 13.09
N THR A 3 -10.81 -21.88 13.33
CA THR A 3 -9.88 -21.42 12.29
C THR A 3 -8.87 -22.53 12.00
N ASN A 4 -8.68 -22.83 10.72
CA ASN A 4 -7.66 -23.81 10.29
C ASN A 4 -6.32 -23.09 10.10
N TYR A 5 -5.57 -22.95 11.17
CA TYR A 5 -4.26 -22.28 11.16
C TYR A 5 -3.24 -22.99 10.26
N ALA A 6 -3.27 -24.33 10.21
CA ALA A 6 -2.35 -25.06 9.35
C ALA A 6 -2.54 -24.76 7.86
N ALA A 7 -3.80 -24.58 7.42
CA ALA A 7 -4.08 -24.16 6.05
C ALA A 7 -3.64 -22.71 5.77
N LEU A 8 -3.77 -21.82 6.74
CA LEU A 8 -3.28 -20.44 6.63
C LEU A 8 -1.75 -20.40 6.57
N ASP A 9 -1.07 -21.14 7.43
CA ASP A 9 0.39 -21.25 7.43
C ASP A 9 0.92 -21.79 6.11
N GLN A 10 0.26 -22.82 5.56
CA GLN A 10 0.62 -23.38 4.26
C GLN A 10 0.42 -22.35 3.14
N TRP A 11 -0.70 -21.64 3.15
CA TRP A 11 -0.97 -20.60 2.16
C TRP A 11 0.10 -19.51 2.18
N ILE A 12 0.49 -19.04 3.37
CA ILE A 12 1.55 -18.05 3.55
C ILE A 12 2.88 -18.58 3.00
N ALA A 13 3.24 -19.82 3.33
CA ALA A 13 4.47 -20.43 2.84
C ALA A 13 4.48 -20.53 1.30
N ASP A 14 3.37 -20.93 0.70
CA ASP A 14 3.25 -21.10 -0.75
C ASP A 14 3.31 -19.75 -1.51
N HIS A 15 2.94 -18.64 -0.86
CA HIS A 15 2.90 -17.30 -1.47
C HIS A 15 4.02 -16.37 -0.99
N PHE A 16 4.96 -16.87 -0.19
CA PHE A 16 6.00 -16.04 0.40
C PHE A 16 6.86 -15.31 -0.63
N ASP A 17 7.24 -15.99 -1.71
CA ASP A 17 8.05 -15.37 -2.77
C ASP A 17 7.29 -14.25 -3.50
N GLU A 18 5.98 -14.41 -3.67
CA GLU A 18 5.11 -13.36 -4.23
C GLU A 18 5.03 -12.16 -3.30
N GLU A 19 4.92 -12.39 -1.99
CA GLU A 19 4.89 -11.31 -0.99
C GLU A 19 6.19 -10.52 -0.98
N VAL A 20 7.34 -11.21 -1.05
CA VAL A 20 8.65 -10.56 -1.13
C VAL A 20 8.80 -9.77 -2.43
N ALA A 21 8.36 -10.31 -3.55
CA ALA A 21 8.38 -9.63 -4.85
C ALA A 21 7.50 -8.37 -4.83
N TYR A 22 6.33 -8.42 -4.24
CA TYR A 22 5.43 -7.28 -4.08
C TYR A 22 6.09 -6.18 -3.24
N LEU A 23 6.63 -6.52 -2.09
CA LEU A 23 7.34 -5.56 -1.23
C LEU A 23 8.52 -4.91 -1.96
N ARG A 24 9.27 -5.69 -2.72
CA ARG A 24 10.40 -5.18 -3.53
C ARG A 24 9.95 -4.12 -4.54
N GLU A 25 8.83 -4.35 -5.20
CA GLU A 25 8.27 -3.38 -6.15
C GLU A 25 7.81 -2.09 -5.45
N LEU A 26 7.24 -2.19 -4.26
CA LEU A 26 6.88 -1.01 -3.46
C LEU A 26 8.11 -0.20 -3.06
N VAL A 27 9.16 -0.86 -2.60
CA VAL A 27 10.41 -0.22 -2.13
C VAL A 27 11.17 0.45 -3.27
N ARG A 28 11.04 -0.01 -4.51
CA ARG A 28 11.70 0.58 -5.67
C ARG A 28 11.24 1.99 -6.02
N VAL A 29 10.06 2.39 -5.61
CA VAL A 29 9.55 3.74 -5.86
C VAL A 29 9.79 4.59 -4.63
N PRO A 30 10.68 5.61 -4.70
CA PRO A 30 11.02 6.43 -3.54
C PRO A 30 9.84 7.19 -2.95
N THR A 31 9.77 7.21 -1.65
CA THR A 31 8.76 7.95 -0.88
C THR A 31 9.39 8.77 0.25
N ASP A 32 10.65 9.15 0.06
CA ASP A 32 11.38 9.94 1.05
C ASP A 32 10.61 11.22 1.38
N THR A 33 10.31 11.43 2.63
CA THR A 33 9.55 12.57 3.09
C THR A 33 10.32 13.29 4.21
N PRO A 34 10.87 14.52 3.97
CA PRO A 34 10.86 15.25 2.72
C PRO A 34 11.71 14.61 1.60
N PRO A 35 11.50 14.95 0.30
CA PRO A 35 10.63 16.02 -0.22
C PRO A 35 9.14 15.67 -0.34
N GLY A 36 8.77 14.38 -0.21
CA GLY A 36 7.38 13.99 -0.20
C GLY A 36 6.68 14.04 -1.56
N ASN A 37 7.32 13.49 -2.60
CA ASN A 37 6.69 13.25 -3.90
C ASN A 37 6.15 11.81 -3.91
N ASN A 38 4.98 11.59 -3.31
CA ASN A 38 4.47 10.26 -3.01
C ASN A 38 3.45 9.72 -4.03
N THR A 39 2.97 10.53 -4.96
CA THR A 39 2.03 10.10 -6.00
C THR A 39 2.58 8.97 -6.89
N PRO A 40 3.84 8.98 -7.36
CA PRO A 40 4.37 7.86 -8.15
C PRO A 40 4.30 6.51 -7.45
N HIS A 41 4.53 6.48 -6.14
CA HIS A 41 4.39 5.26 -5.35
C HIS A 41 2.94 4.78 -5.28
N ALA A 42 1.99 5.71 -5.07
CA ALA A 42 0.57 5.39 -5.08
C ALA A 42 0.12 4.83 -6.44
N GLU A 43 0.59 5.41 -7.55
CA GLU A 43 0.32 4.89 -8.89
C GLU A 43 0.84 3.47 -9.06
N ARG A 44 2.09 3.21 -8.69
CA ARG A 44 2.68 1.87 -8.77
C ARG A 44 1.95 0.87 -7.88
N THR A 45 1.59 1.26 -6.66
CA THR A 45 0.81 0.43 -5.74
C THR A 45 -0.55 0.08 -6.35
N SER A 46 -1.21 1.04 -6.97
CA SER A 46 -2.48 0.81 -7.66
C SER A 46 -2.36 -0.20 -8.80
N GLU A 47 -1.29 -0.13 -9.59
CA GLU A 47 -1.00 -1.11 -10.65
C GLU A 47 -0.79 -2.52 -10.09
N LEU A 48 0.00 -2.65 -9.02
CA LEU A 48 0.25 -3.94 -8.37
C LEU A 48 -1.03 -4.54 -7.79
N LEU A 49 -1.88 -3.71 -7.18
CA LEU A 49 -3.19 -4.14 -6.68
C LEU A 49 -4.11 -4.61 -7.80
N ALA A 50 -4.11 -3.90 -8.94
CA ALA A 50 -4.87 -4.30 -10.12
C ALA A 50 -4.44 -5.67 -10.64
N GLY A 51 -3.14 -5.97 -10.61
CA GLY A 51 -2.60 -7.29 -10.96
C GLY A 51 -3.07 -8.42 -10.06
N MET A 52 -3.50 -8.10 -8.84
CA MET A 52 -4.09 -9.05 -7.88
C MET A 52 -5.62 -9.06 -7.90
N GLY A 53 -6.26 -8.32 -8.82
CA GLY A 53 -7.71 -8.25 -8.95
C GLY A 53 -8.39 -7.21 -8.07
N TYR A 54 -7.64 -6.27 -7.49
CA TYR A 54 -8.19 -5.18 -6.69
C TYR A 54 -8.19 -3.87 -7.48
N THR A 55 -9.23 -3.06 -7.25
CA THR A 55 -9.30 -1.69 -7.78
C THR A 55 -9.08 -0.71 -6.65
N ALA A 56 -8.06 0.13 -6.76
CA ALA A 56 -7.79 1.18 -5.78
C ALA A 56 -8.52 2.47 -6.16
N GLU A 57 -9.24 3.04 -5.22
CA GLU A 57 -9.71 4.41 -5.30
C GLU A 57 -8.52 5.34 -5.03
N LYS A 58 -8.31 6.33 -5.88
CA LYS A 58 -7.21 7.30 -5.75
C LYS A 58 -7.76 8.63 -5.24
N HIS A 59 -7.25 9.10 -4.12
CA HIS A 59 -7.65 10.34 -3.48
C HIS A 59 -6.45 11.27 -3.37
N ALA A 60 -6.25 12.10 -4.40
CA ALA A 60 -5.20 13.10 -4.37
C ALA A 60 -5.50 14.19 -3.35
N VAL A 61 -4.54 14.50 -2.49
CA VAL A 61 -4.63 15.65 -1.59
C VAL A 61 -4.44 16.93 -2.42
N PRO A 62 -5.27 17.96 -2.22
CA PRO A 62 -5.13 19.21 -2.96
C PRO A 62 -3.72 19.79 -2.89
N ALA A 63 -3.20 20.24 -4.02
CA ALA A 63 -1.82 20.74 -4.13
C ALA A 63 -1.49 21.86 -3.13
N ALA A 64 -2.44 22.75 -2.88
CA ALA A 64 -2.24 23.85 -1.91
C ALA A 64 -2.04 23.33 -0.48
N GLU A 65 -2.75 22.27 -0.08
CA GLU A 65 -2.61 21.66 1.24
C GLU A 65 -1.27 20.91 1.37
N VAL A 66 -0.89 20.19 0.33
CA VAL A 66 0.39 19.47 0.29
C VAL A 66 1.57 20.44 0.37
N GLN A 67 1.53 21.52 -0.39
CA GLN A 67 2.56 22.55 -0.39
C GLN A 67 2.62 23.30 0.94
N ALA A 68 1.49 23.58 1.56
CA ALA A 68 1.43 24.21 2.89
C ALA A 68 2.10 23.33 3.97
N ALA A 69 2.08 22.02 3.80
CA ALA A 69 2.79 21.06 4.66
C ALA A 69 4.27 20.88 4.29
N GLY A 70 4.77 21.56 3.26
CA GLY A 70 6.16 21.45 2.81
C GLY A 70 6.46 20.23 1.96
N LEU A 71 5.45 19.60 1.39
CA LEU A 71 5.56 18.39 0.58
C LEU A 71 5.20 18.67 -0.89
N GLN A 72 5.42 17.70 -1.78
CA GLN A 72 5.22 17.86 -3.21
C GLN A 72 3.89 17.28 -3.70
N THR A 73 3.68 15.98 -3.49
CA THR A 73 2.43 15.30 -3.89
C THR A 73 2.05 14.23 -2.88
N ILE A 74 0.76 14.05 -2.66
CA ILE A 74 0.23 12.95 -1.85
C ILE A 74 -1.03 12.43 -2.54
N THR A 75 -1.10 11.11 -2.73
CA THR A 75 -2.29 10.42 -3.18
C THR A 75 -2.56 9.26 -2.22
N ASN A 76 -3.71 9.28 -1.57
CA ASN A 76 -4.16 8.20 -0.72
C ASN A 76 -4.88 7.15 -1.56
N LEU A 77 -4.70 5.88 -1.22
CA LEU A 77 -5.39 4.76 -1.86
C LEU A 77 -6.37 4.12 -0.89
N ILE A 78 -7.56 3.80 -1.39
CA ILE A 78 -8.55 3.03 -0.65
C ILE A 78 -8.95 1.82 -1.49
N VAL A 79 -8.86 0.64 -0.90
CA VAL A 79 -9.36 -0.60 -1.50
C VAL A 79 -10.49 -1.12 -0.63
N ARG A 80 -11.63 -1.40 -1.27
CA ARG A 80 -12.80 -1.98 -0.59
C ARG A 80 -13.03 -3.40 -1.08
N ARG A 81 -13.14 -4.34 -0.17
CA ARG A 81 -13.44 -5.72 -0.48
C ARG A 81 -14.60 -6.20 0.40
N ARG A 82 -15.64 -6.72 -0.25
CA ARG A 82 -16.78 -7.30 0.44
C ARG A 82 -16.69 -8.83 0.38
N PHE A 83 -16.78 -9.47 1.53
CA PHE A 83 -16.73 -10.93 1.64
C PHE A 83 -18.09 -11.57 1.95
N GLY A 84 -19.12 -10.78 2.21
CA GLY A 84 -20.46 -11.28 2.52
C GLY A 84 -21.46 -10.17 2.81
N ASP A 85 -22.67 -10.57 3.15
CA ASP A 85 -23.81 -9.69 3.41
C ASP A 85 -24.05 -9.56 4.91
N GLY A 86 -23.32 -8.74 5.58
CA GLY A 86 -23.45 -8.52 7.00
C GLY A 86 -22.15 -8.76 7.75
N GLY A 87 -22.22 -8.71 9.07
CA GLY A 87 -21.03 -8.79 9.90
C GLY A 87 -20.31 -7.45 10.05
N LYS A 88 -19.05 -7.51 10.42
CA LYS A 88 -18.22 -6.34 10.70
C LYS A 88 -17.37 -5.93 9.51
N THR A 89 -17.09 -4.64 9.41
CA THR A 89 -16.10 -4.12 8.51
C THR A 89 -14.79 -3.93 9.27
N ILE A 90 -13.69 -4.42 8.71
CA ILE A 90 -12.34 -4.24 9.24
C ILE A 90 -11.61 -3.26 8.33
N ALA A 91 -11.07 -2.19 8.90
CA ALA A 91 -10.22 -1.25 8.19
C ALA A 91 -8.75 -1.50 8.58
N LEU A 92 -7.92 -1.74 7.58
CA LEU A 92 -6.47 -1.79 7.72
C LEU A 92 -5.89 -0.47 7.22
N ASN A 93 -4.99 0.13 7.99
CA ASN A 93 -4.37 1.39 7.63
C ASN A 93 -2.85 1.24 7.70
N ALA A 94 -2.18 1.70 6.65
CA ALA A 94 -0.73 1.72 6.57
C ALA A 94 -0.27 2.96 5.80
N HIS A 95 0.92 3.48 6.15
CA HIS A 95 1.53 4.56 5.39
C HIS A 95 2.58 4.04 4.41
N GLY A 96 2.79 4.75 3.30
CA GLY A 96 3.80 4.41 2.30
C GLY A 96 5.03 5.30 2.32
N ASP A 97 4.97 6.42 3.03
CA ASP A 97 6.09 7.34 3.14
C ASP A 97 7.16 6.85 4.13
N VAL A 98 8.40 7.24 3.86
CA VAL A 98 9.55 6.90 4.70
C VAL A 98 10.41 8.12 4.93
N VAL A 99 11.20 8.12 6.00
CA VAL A 99 12.29 9.06 6.17
C VAL A 99 13.46 8.67 5.26
N ARG A 100 14.33 9.62 4.94
CA ARG A 100 15.48 9.35 4.08
C ARG A 100 16.34 8.22 4.68
N PRO A 101 16.65 7.16 3.91
CA PRO A 101 17.30 5.96 4.46
C PRO A 101 18.79 6.13 4.78
N GLY A 102 19.40 7.26 4.42
CA GLY A 102 20.85 7.46 4.56
C GLY A 102 21.64 6.86 3.40
N GLU A 103 22.94 6.72 3.60
CA GLU A 103 23.87 6.24 2.58
C GLU A 103 24.31 4.80 2.86
N GLY A 104 24.73 4.08 1.82
CA GLY A 104 25.33 2.75 1.95
C GLY A 104 24.37 1.57 1.94
N TRP A 105 23.18 1.78 1.48
CA TRP A 105 22.16 0.72 1.30
C TRP A 105 22.26 0.06 -0.07
#